data_47c609b8073fc0d56508d8d639545a19
#
_entry.id   47c609b8073fc0d56508d8d639545a19
#
_cell.length_a   1.000
_cell.length_b   1.000
_cell.length_c   1.000
_cell.angle_alpha   90.00
_cell.angle_beta   90.00
_cell.angle_gamma   90.00
#
_symmetry.space_group_name_H-M   'P 1'
#
loop_
_entity.id
_entity.type
_entity.pdbx_description
1 polymer ?
#
loop_
_entity_poly.entity_id
_entity_poly.type
_entity_poly.pdbx_seq_one_letter_code
_entity_poly.pdbx_strand_id
1 'polypeptide(L)'
;NDVTSAEKELERSIRNEDLLRLMKLQKTLVYFNTSIRGNEIMIGKLKSIFQEPEYLDEELMEDVITELRQAYNTVNIYSDILTGTMDAFASIISNNVNTIMKRMTSISIILMVPTLIASFYGMNVDIHLDTIPHAFAIIVLSSVFLSALAFVIFKRIKWF
;
A
#
# COMPACT_ATOMS: atom_id res chain seq x y z
N ASN A 1 -20.20 13.38 -1.30
CA ASN A 1 -19.36 13.29 -2.52
C ASN A 1 -17.92 13.76 -2.32
N ASP A 2 -17.65 14.70 -1.39
CA ASP A 2 -16.30 15.26 -1.21
C ASP A 2 -15.37 14.32 -0.43
N VAL A 3 -15.88 13.53 0.51
CA VAL A 3 -15.07 12.57 1.28
C VAL A 3 -14.58 11.44 0.37
N THR A 4 -15.43 10.94 -0.52
CA THR A 4 -15.08 9.86 -1.46
C THR A 4 -14.11 10.32 -2.55
N SER A 5 -14.12 11.61 -2.91
CA SER A 5 -13.13 12.17 -3.82
C SER A 5 -11.79 12.43 -3.13
N ALA A 6 -11.82 12.89 -1.87
CA ALA A 6 -10.60 13.07 -1.06
C ALA A 6 -9.92 11.73 -0.73
N GLU A 7 -10.70 10.67 -0.42
CA GLU A 7 -10.18 9.31 -0.26
C GLU A 7 -9.50 8.81 -1.54
N LYS A 8 -10.11 9.01 -2.70
CA LYS A 8 -9.51 8.62 -4.00
C LYS A 8 -8.26 9.44 -4.35
N GLU A 9 -8.19 10.68 -3.93
CA GLU A 9 -7.02 11.54 -4.14
C GLU A 9 -5.88 11.16 -3.19
N LEU A 10 -6.19 10.80 -1.93
CA LEU A 10 -5.23 10.20 -0.99
C LEU A 10 -4.69 8.86 -1.49
N GLU A 11 -5.55 7.97 -2.01
CA GLU A 11 -5.13 6.68 -2.57
C GLU A 11 -4.16 6.83 -3.77
N ARG A 12 -4.27 7.93 -4.52
CA ARG A 12 -3.43 8.20 -5.70
C ARG A 12 -2.10 8.90 -5.40
N SER A 13 -1.97 9.52 -4.24
CA SER A 13 -0.87 10.44 -3.95
C SER A 13 0.08 10.01 -2.84
N ILE A 14 0.03 8.74 -2.38
CA ILE A 14 1.00 8.26 -1.39
C ILE A 14 2.39 8.24 -2.02
N ARG A 15 3.19 9.24 -1.65
CA ARG A 15 4.59 9.35 -2.05
C ARG A 15 5.46 8.60 -1.04
N ASN A 16 6.60 8.09 -1.49
CA ASN A 16 7.61 7.51 -0.61
C ASN A 16 8.01 8.48 0.53
N GLU A 17 7.91 9.79 0.29
CA GLU A 17 8.17 10.81 1.30
C GLU A 17 7.18 10.76 2.47
N ASP A 18 5.92 10.46 2.21
CA ASP A 18 4.88 10.39 3.25
C ASP A 18 5.09 9.17 4.14
N LEU A 19 5.49 8.03 3.56
CA LEU A 19 5.89 6.84 4.31
C LEU A 19 7.11 7.13 5.20
N LEU A 20 8.12 7.83 4.67
CA LEU A 20 9.30 8.22 5.44
C LEU A 20 8.96 9.16 6.60
N ARG A 21 7.97 10.05 6.42
CA ARG A 21 7.45 10.91 7.51
C ARG A 21 6.76 10.10 8.58
N LEU A 22 5.92 9.14 8.21
CA LEU A 22 5.25 8.23 9.15
C LEU A 22 6.26 7.39 9.95
N MET A 23 7.30 6.87 9.29
CA MET A 23 8.39 6.15 9.96
C MET A 23 9.15 7.04 10.97
N LYS A 24 9.38 8.32 10.64
CA LYS A 24 10.00 9.27 11.57
C LYS A 24 9.10 9.54 12.77
N LEU A 25 7.78 9.68 12.55
CA LEU A 25 6.81 9.85 13.63
C LEU A 25 6.78 8.61 14.54
N GLN A 26 6.79 7.41 13.97
CA GLN A 26 6.84 6.16 14.75
C GLN A 26 8.10 6.10 15.63
N LYS A 27 9.25 6.44 15.08
CA LYS A 27 10.49 6.53 15.84
C LYS A 27 10.41 7.56 16.98
N THR A 28 9.76 8.69 16.75
CA THR A 28 9.54 9.72 17.76
C THR A 28 8.64 9.20 18.88
N LEU A 29 7.56 8.49 18.57
CA LEU A 29 6.68 7.87 19.57
C LEU A 29 7.43 6.84 20.44
N VAL A 30 8.35 6.06 19.85
CA VAL A 30 9.21 5.14 20.61
C VAL A 30 10.10 5.90 21.60
N TYR A 31 10.65 7.05 21.21
CA TYR A 31 11.42 7.88 22.14
C TYR A 31 10.56 8.45 23.28
N PHE A 32 9.36 8.93 22.95
CA PHE A 32 8.43 9.39 23.98
C PHE A 32 8.05 8.27 24.95
N ASN A 33 7.69 7.09 24.44
CA ASN A 33 7.34 5.93 25.22
C ASN A 33 8.47 5.56 26.20
N THR A 34 9.70 5.48 25.70
CA THR A 34 10.88 5.16 26.52
C THR A 34 11.15 6.22 27.60
N SER A 35 11.02 7.49 27.25
CA SER A 35 11.26 8.61 28.17
C SER A 35 10.19 8.67 29.28
N ILE A 36 8.91 8.53 28.93
CA ILE A 36 7.81 8.54 29.89
C ILE A 36 7.95 7.36 30.87
N ARG A 37 8.29 6.17 30.36
CA ARG A 37 8.54 4.99 31.21
C ARG A 37 9.76 5.17 32.11
N GLY A 38 10.82 5.80 31.61
CA GLY A 38 11.98 6.18 32.42
C GLY A 38 11.60 7.14 33.55
N ASN A 39 10.78 8.13 33.28
CA ASN A 39 10.27 9.07 34.27
C ASN A 39 9.38 8.37 35.31
N GLU A 40 8.49 7.46 34.90
CA GLU A 40 7.65 6.68 35.85
C GLU A 40 8.52 5.88 36.82
N ILE A 41 9.57 5.20 36.31
CA ILE A 41 10.51 4.45 37.14
C ILE A 41 11.27 5.38 38.10
N MET A 42 11.70 6.55 37.63
CA MET A 42 12.40 7.54 38.43
C MET A 42 11.52 8.03 39.58
N ILE A 43 10.28 8.41 39.30
CA ILE A 43 9.32 8.87 40.30
C ILE A 43 9.02 7.76 41.32
N GLY A 44 8.84 6.52 40.87
CA GLY A 44 8.66 5.37 41.76
C GLY A 44 9.86 5.15 42.71
N LYS A 45 11.09 5.35 42.24
CA LYS A 45 12.28 5.31 43.05
C LYS A 45 12.35 6.47 44.05
N LEU A 46 12.00 7.68 43.63
CA LEU A 46 11.91 8.83 44.54
C LEU A 46 10.93 8.56 45.68
N LYS A 47 9.75 8.04 45.41
CA LYS A 47 8.77 7.64 46.44
C LYS A 47 9.34 6.61 47.41
N SER A 48 10.22 5.72 46.94
CA SER A 48 10.83 4.70 47.83
C SER A 48 11.98 5.23 48.71
N ILE A 49 12.66 6.30 48.28
CA ILE A 49 13.79 6.91 49.00
C ILE A 49 13.29 7.93 50.04
N PHE A 50 12.34 8.75 49.66
CA PHE A 50 11.78 9.79 50.53
C PHE A 50 10.46 9.30 51.13
N GLN A 51 10.55 8.51 52.19
CA GLN A 51 9.38 7.92 52.86
C GLN A 51 8.79 8.83 53.97
N GLU A 52 9.44 9.92 54.30
CA GLU A 52 8.96 10.83 55.36
C GLU A 52 8.02 11.88 54.78
N PRO A 53 6.80 12.07 55.38
CA PRO A 53 5.78 13.01 54.91
C PRO A 53 6.24 14.47 54.85
N GLU A 54 7.32 14.80 55.53
CA GLU A 54 7.87 16.16 55.60
C GLU A 54 8.58 16.57 54.27
N TYR A 55 9.00 15.59 53.46
CA TYR A 55 9.78 15.83 52.25
C TYR A 55 9.01 15.49 50.98
N LEU A 56 7.85 14.83 51.07
CA LEU A 56 7.13 14.37 49.88
C LEU A 56 5.61 14.55 50.08
N ASP A 57 5.02 15.36 49.21
CA ASP A 57 3.56 15.44 49.09
C ASP A 57 3.06 14.16 48.37
N GLU A 58 2.40 13.30 49.11
CA GLU A 58 1.96 11.98 48.65
C GLU A 58 0.84 12.11 47.60
N GLU A 59 -0.06 13.09 47.75
CA GLU A 59 -1.15 13.37 46.81
C GLU A 59 -0.60 13.86 45.45
N LEU A 60 0.33 14.81 45.49
CA LEU A 60 1.00 15.30 44.30
C LEU A 60 1.78 14.20 43.58
N MET A 61 2.39 13.28 44.35
CA MET A 61 3.14 12.17 43.75
C MET A 61 2.23 11.17 43.04
N GLU A 62 1.06 10.85 43.61
CA GLU A 62 0.06 9.99 42.97
C GLU A 62 -0.51 10.62 41.70
N ASP A 63 -0.76 11.92 41.73
CA ASP A 63 -1.20 12.65 40.54
C ASP A 63 -0.15 12.59 39.40
N VAL A 64 1.13 12.84 39.69
CA VAL A 64 2.21 12.75 38.71
C VAL A 64 2.33 11.32 38.15
N ILE A 65 2.23 10.29 38.98
CA ILE A 65 2.26 8.90 38.51
C ILE A 65 1.07 8.61 37.59
N THR A 66 -0.10 9.11 37.94
CA THR A 66 -1.33 8.94 37.15
C THR A 66 -1.21 9.62 35.79
N GLU A 67 -0.73 10.86 35.77
CA GLU A 67 -0.48 11.60 34.52
C GLU A 67 0.57 10.90 33.63
N LEU A 68 1.67 10.40 34.19
CA LEU A 68 2.66 9.64 33.46
C LEU A 68 2.09 8.36 32.84
N ARG A 69 1.23 7.63 33.58
CA ARG A 69 0.55 6.45 33.05
C ARG A 69 -0.43 6.79 31.95
N GLN A 70 -1.18 7.87 32.09
CA GLN A 70 -2.07 8.36 31.06
C GLN A 70 -1.31 8.75 29.80
N ALA A 71 -0.21 9.49 29.94
CA ALA A 71 0.66 9.87 28.85
C ALA A 71 1.26 8.63 28.15
N TYR A 72 1.72 7.65 28.91
CA TYR A 72 2.23 6.38 28.38
C TYR A 72 1.17 5.62 27.56
N ASN A 73 -0.04 5.49 28.10
CA ASN A 73 -1.14 4.82 27.40
C ASN A 73 -1.52 5.58 26.11
N THR A 74 -1.53 6.90 26.17
CA THR A 74 -1.83 7.75 25.00
C THR A 74 -0.78 7.54 23.89
N VAL A 75 0.50 7.52 24.23
CA VAL A 75 1.58 7.27 23.27
C VAL A 75 1.48 5.88 22.65
N ASN A 76 1.12 4.86 23.45
CA ASN A 76 0.92 3.50 22.95
C ASN A 76 -0.25 3.45 21.95
N ILE A 77 -1.39 4.07 22.27
CA ILE A 77 -2.55 4.13 21.37
C ILE A 77 -2.16 4.78 20.04
N TYR A 78 -1.45 5.91 20.07
CA TYR A 78 -0.99 6.55 18.84
C TYR A 78 0.02 5.71 18.07
N SER A 79 0.88 4.96 18.75
CA SER A 79 1.82 4.03 18.12
C SER A 79 1.08 2.90 17.39
N ASP A 80 0.05 2.35 18.00
CA ASP A 80 -0.78 1.29 17.41
C ASP A 80 -1.58 1.80 16.21
N ILE A 81 -2.18 2.98 16.33
CA ILE A 81 -2.88 3.64 15.21
C ILE A 81 -1.92 3.88 14.05
N LEU A 82 -0.72 4.38 14.32
CA LEU A 82 0.28 4.67 13.29
C LEU A 82 0.75 3.39 12.60
N THR A 83 0.97 2.31 13.36
CA THR A 83 1.35 1.00 12.82
C THR A 83 0.24 0.46 11.92
N GLY A 84 -1.02 0.47 12.39
CA GLY A 84 -2.17 0.07 11.57
C GLY A 84 -2.33 0.91 10.30
N THR A 85 -2.05 2.20 10.38
CA THR A 85 -2.06 3.11 9.22
C THR A 85 -0.98 2.73 8.20
N MET A 86 0.23 2.42 8.67
CA MET A 86 1.33 1.98 7.79
C MET A 86 1.01 0.65 7.10
N ASP A 87 0.41 -0.29 7.82
CA ASP A 87 -0.01 -1.59 7.26
C ASP A 87 -1.12 -1.42 6.21
N ALA A 88 -2.07 -0.53 6.47
CA ALA A 88 -3.09 -0.16 5.50
C ALA A 88 -2.48 0.44 4.24
N PHE A 89 -1.53 1.35 4.35
CA PHE A 89 -0.81 1.91 3.21
C PHE A 89 -0.03 0.87 2.42
N ALA A 90 0.68 -0.03 3.09
CA ALA A 90 1.38 -1.13 2.43
C ALA A 90 0.41 -2.02 1.62
N SER A 91 -0.77 -2.30 2.18
CA SER A 91 -1.83 -3.05 1.50
C SER A 91 -2.37 -2.31 0.28
N ILE A 92 -2.63 -1.01 0.38
CA ILE A 92 -3.10 -0.17 -0.73
C ILE A 92 -2.06 -0.14 -1.86
N ILE A 93 -0.78 0.07 -1.52
CA ILE A 93 0.31 0.08 -2.50
C ILE A 93 0.40 -1.27 -3.20
N SER A 94 0.36 -2.37 -2.46
CA SER A 94 0.38 -3.73 -3.02
C SER A 94 -0.78 -3.98 -3.98
N ASN A 95 -1.99 -3.54 -3.62
CA ASN A 95 -3.17 -3.66 -4.48
C ASN A 95 -3.05 -2.81 -5.75
N ASN A 96 -2.52 -1.59 -5.64
CA ASN A 96 -2.28 -0.72 -6.79
C ASN A 96 -1.25 -1.32 -7.75
N VAL A 97 -0.13 -1.85 -7.22
CA VAL A 97 0.88 -2.55 -8.02
C VAL A 97 0.26 -3.74 -8.75
N ASN A 98 -0.53 -4.56 -8.05
CA ASN A 98 -1.21 -5.70 -8.65
C ASN A 98 -2.18 -5.28 -9.77
N THR A 99 -2.90 -4.18 -9.58
CA THR A 99 -3.79 -3.60 -10.61
C THR A 99 -3.01 -3.14 -11.83
N ILE A 100 -1.89 -2.45 -11.64
CA ILE A 100 -1.00 -2.02 -12.73
C ILE A 100 -0.44 -3.24 -13.47
N MET A 101 0.04 -4.25 -12.74
CA MET A 101 0.56 -5.50 -13.32
C MET A 101 -0.50 -6.22 -14.16
N LYS A 102 -1.74 -6.32 -13.67
CA LYS A 102 -2.86 -6.89 -14.42
C LYS A 102 -3.10 -6.14 -15.74
N ARG A 103 -3.13 -4.82 -15.70
CA ARG A 103 -3.32 -3.98 -16.90
C ARG A 103 -2.16 -4.15 -17.90
N MET A 104 -0.92 -4.11 -17.44
CA MET A 104 0.26 -4.30 -18.27
C MET A 104 0.26 -5.68 -18.93
N THR A 105 -0.03 -6.75 -18.16
CA THR A 105 -0.13 -8.11 -18.66
C THR A 105 -1.24 -8.23 -19.70
N SER A 106 -2.41 -7.64 -19.45
CA SER A 106 -3.53 -7.67 -20.41
C SER A 106 -3.16 -7.00 -21.73
N ILE A 107 -2.54 -5.81 -21.68
CA ILE A 107 -2.08 -5.09 -22.88
C ILE A 107 -1.05 -5.93 -23.64
N SER A 108 -0.09 -6.53 -22.93
CA SER A 108 0.94 -7.39 -23.54
C SER A 108 0.33 -8.59 -24.27
N ILE A 109 -0.66 -9.27 -23.65
CA ILE A 109 -1.34 -10.41 -24.26
C ILE A 109 -2.11 -9.97 -25.51
N ILE A 110 -2.84 -8.84 -25.45
CA ILE A 110 -3.60 -8.32 -26.60
C ILE A 110 -2.68 -8.01 -27.78
N LEU A 111 -1.49 -7.46 -27.51
CA LEU A 111 -0.50 -7.16 -28.56
C LEU A 111 0.24 -8.42 -29.05
N MET A 112 0.38 -9.45 -28.19
CA MET A 112 1.04 -10.69 -28.55
C MET A 112 0.23 -11.51 -29.57
N VAL A 113 -1.10 -11.46 -29.54
CA VAL A 113 -1.98 -12.23 -30.45
C VAL A 113 -1.70 -11.89 -31.91
N PRO A 114 -1.75 -10.63 -32.36
CA PRO A 114 -1.40 -10.28 -33.74
C PRO A 114 0.03 -10.67 -34.11
N THR A 115 0.97 -10.44 -33.19
CA THR A 115 2.39 -10.74 -33.41
C THR A 115 2.63 -12.23 -33.67
N LEU A 116 1.95 -13.08 -32.89
CA LEU A 116 2.05 -14.52 -33.03
C LEU A 116 1.49 -15.01 -34.38
N ILE A 117 0.34 -14.46 -34.79
CA ILE A 117 -0.26 -14.76 -36.07
C ILE A 117 0.67 -14.33 -37.20
N ALA A 118 1.16 -13.08 -37.16
CA ALA A 118 2.09 -12.56 -38.16
C ALA A 118 3.40 -13.37 -38.23
N SER A 119 3.90 -13.84 -37.08
CA SER A 119 5.10 -14.67 -37.02
C SER A 119 4.93 -16.03 -37.70
N PHE A 120 3.79 -16.70 -37.48
CA PHE A 120 3.53 -17.98 -38.17
C PHE A 120 3.39 -17.83 -39.69
N TYR A 121 2.73 -16.78 -40.13
CA TYR A 121 2.58 -16.51 -41.59
C TYR A 121 3.83 -15.90 -42.21
N GLY A 122 4.75 -15.36 -41.46
CA GLY A 122 6.07 -14.89 -41.89
C GLY A 122 7.12 -15.99 -42.04
N MET A 123 6.79 -17.23 -41.69
CA MET A 123 7.72 -18.38 -41.86
C MET A 123 7.77 -18.81 -43.32
N ASN A 124 8.97 -19.21 -43.78
CA ASN A 124 9.19 -19.76 -45.15
C ASN A 124 8.71 -21.24 -45.22
N VAL A 125 7.45 -21.46 -44.84
CA VAL A 125 6.79 -22.78 -44.92
C VAL A 125 5.68 -22.67 -45.94
N ASP A 126 5.56 -23.64 -46.83
CA ASP A 126 4.52 -23.69 -47.85
C ASP A 126 3.16 -23.97 -47.21
N ILE A 127 2.39 -22.93 -46.94
CA ILE A 127 1.09 -23.03 -46.22
C ILE A 127 -0.08 -23.09 -47.24
N HIS A 128 0.20 -23.16 -48.54
CA HIS A 128 -0.81 -23.23 -49.64
C HIS A 128 -1.83 -22.06 -49.64
N LEU A 129 -1.52 -20.95 -48.96
CA LEU A 129 -2.39 -19.76 -48.91
C LEU A 129 -2.27 -18.85 -50.15
N ASP A 130 -1.24 -19.07 -50.96
CA ASP A 130 -0.98 -18.30 -52.20
C ASP A 130 -2.10 -18.46 -53.22
N THR A 131 -2.90 -19.54 -53.10
CA THR A 131 -4.04 -19.79 -53.98
C THR A 131 -5.33 -19.09 -53.56
N ILE A 132 -5.36 -18.49 -52.32
CA ILE A 132 -6.57 -17.85 -51.81
C ILE A 132 -6.54 -16.35 -52.14
N PRO A 133 -7.51 -15.83 -52.90
CA PRO A 133 -7.58 -14.40 -53.16
C PRO A 133 -7.83 -13.65 -51.84
N HIS A 134 -7.05 -12.59 -51.59
CA HIS A 134 -7.12 -11.77 -50.39
C HIS A 134 -6.66 -12.46 -49.07
N ALA A 135 -5.83 -13.50 -49.12
CA ALA A 135 -5.30 -14.19 -47.96
C ALA A 135 -4.70 -13.24 -46.91
N PHE A 136 -3.94 -12.24 -47.34
CA PHE A 136 -3.38 -11.22 -46.45
C PHE A 136 -4.46 -10.46 -45.65
N ALA A 137 -5.54 -10.03 -46.34
CA ALA A 137 -6.63 -9.31 -45.70
C ALA A 137 -7.36 -10.17 -44.65
N ILE A 138 -7.54 -11.47 -44.96
CA ILE A 138 -8.17 -12.45 -44.04
C ILE A 138 -7.31 -12.63 -42.78
N ILE A 139 -5.99 -12.73 -42.93
CA ILE A 139 -5.06 -12.89 -41.81
C ILE A 139 -5.08 -11.64 -40.91
N VAL A 140 -5.01 -10.45 -41.50
CA VAL A 140 -5.06 -9.18 -40.76
C VAL A 140 -6.40 -9.04 -40.03
N LEU A 141 -7.52 -9.29 -40.68
CA LEU A 141 -8.86 -9.19 -40.08
C LEU A 141 -9.04 -10.20 -38.95
N SER A 142 -8.61 -11.45 -39.14
CA SER A 142 -8.68 -12.47 -38.09
C SER A 142 -7.82 -12.11 -36.86
N SER A 143 -6.65 -11.56 -37.08
CA SER A 143 -5.73 -11.09 -36.05
C SER A 143 -6.33 -9.94 -35.24
N VAL A 144 -6.90 -8.93 -35.90
CA VAL A 144 -7.60 -7.83 -35.23
C VAL A 144 -8.83 -8.33 -34.46
N PHE A 145 -9.61 -9.24 -35.05
CA PHE A 145 -10.77 -9.83 -34.40
C PHE A 145 -10.40 -10.58 -33.13
N LEU A 146 -9.36 -11.41 -33.15
CA LEU A 146 -8.89 -12.14 -31.97
C LEU A 146 -8.36 -11.21 -30.88
N SER A 147 -7.66 -10.14 -31.26
CA SER A 147 -7.23 -9.11 -30.30
C SER A 147 -8.40 -8.37 -29.67
N ALA A 148 -9.41 -8.02 -30.46
CA ALA A 148 -10.63 -7.39 -29.95
C ALA A 148 -11.41 -8.33 -29.03
N LEU A 149 -11.47 -9.62 -29.34
CA LEU A 149 -12.07 -10.64 -28.51
C LEU A 149 -11.34 -10.77 -27.16
N ALA A 150 -10.02 -10.83 -27.17
CA ALA A 150 -9.18 -10.84 -25.98
C ALA A 150 -9.42 -9.59 -25.11
N PHE A 151 -9.49 -8.41 -25.73
CA PHE A 151 -9.82 -7.16 -25.01
C PHE A 151 -11.19 -7.22 -24.34
N VAL A 152 -12.22 -7.69 -25.01
CA VAL A 152 -13.57 -7.84 -24.45
C VAL A 152 -13.58 -8.83 -23.28
N ILE A 153 -12.85 -9.95 -23.38
CA ILE A 153 -12.72 -10.93 -22.32
C ILE A 153 -12.07 -10.28 -21.09
N PHE A 154 -10.92 -9.62 -21.23
CA PHE A 154 -10.24 -8.98 -20.11
C PHE A 154 -11.09 -7.87 -19.47
N LYS A 155 -11.84 -7.11 -20.27
CA LYS A 155 -12.79 -6.13 -19.76
C LYS A 155 -13.93 -6.77 -18.95
N ARG A 156 -14.45 -7.93 -19.37
CA ARG A 156 -15.49 -8.67 -18.63
C ARG A 156 -14.98 -9.23 -17.31
N ILE A 157 -13.73 -9.70 -17.25
CA ILE A 157 -13.11 -10.23 -16.04
C ILE A 157 -12.63 -9.13 -15.08
N LYS A 158 -12.84 -7.86 -15.43
CA LYS A 158 -12.42 -6.68 -14.63
C LYS A 158 -10.89 -6.64 -14.38
N TRP A 159 -10.12 -6.98 -15.40
CA TRP A 159 -8.67 -6.83 -15.36
C TRP A 159 -8.21 -5.42 -15.76
N PHE A 160 -9.12 -4.64 -16.28
CA PHE A 160 -8.94 -3.21 -16.59
C PHE A 160 -9.68 -2.35 -15.57
#